data_62b71d5632fa84272119267c994c6dd1
#
_entry.id   62b71d5632fa84272119267c994c6dd1
#
_cell.length_a   1.000
_cell.length_b   1.000
_cell.length_c   1.000
_cell.angle_alpha   90.00
_cell.angle_beta   90.00
_cell.angle_gamma   90.00
#
_symmetry.space_group_name_H-M   'P 1'
#
loop_
_entity.id
_entity.type
_entity.pdbx_description
1 polymer ?
#
loop_
_entity_poly.entity_id
_entity_poly.type
_entity_poly.pdbx_seq_one_letter_code
_entity_poly.pdbx_strand_id
1 'polypeptide(L)'
;MPEPIETLPTPPQPTQAGLSDNAAGAIAYITIIPAIVFLVMPPYNTSSFVRFHSWQSIFLGISAFAIDLVLTVIPVIGWILIPIVAVVFLIVWIIVLLRALKGERFKLPIIGNLASKQAGL
;
A
#
# COMPACT_ATOMS: atom_id res chain seq x y z
N MET A 1 -22.73 24.14 32.85
CA MET A 1 -21.37 24.03 32.33
C MET A 1 -21.40 23.51 30.90
N PRO A 2 -21.03 24.34 29.99
CA PRO A 2 -21.03 23.88 28.62
C PRO A 2 -19.99 22.76 28.44
N GLU A 3 -20.35 21.84 27.60
CA GLU A 3 -19.42 20.77 27.28
C GLU A 3 -18.26 21.29 26.46
N PRO A 4 -17.08 20.90 26.83
CA PRO A 4 -15.94 21.25 26.01
C PRO A 4 -16.05 20.67 24.63
N ILE A 5 -15.54 21.39 23.66
CA ILE A 5 -15.53 20.94 22.29
C ILE A 5 -14.77 19.64 22.13
N GLU A 6 -13.80 19.40 22.99
CA GLU A 6 -12.99 18.19 22.91
C GLU A 6 -13.79 16.93 23.16
N THR A 7 -15.03 17.00 23.68
CA THR A 7 -15.88 15.81 23.77
C THR A 7 -16.37 15.34 22.42
N LEU A 8 -16.30 16.17 21.40
CA LEU A 8 -16.68 15.79 20.06
C LEU A 8 -15.56 14.98 19.42
N PRO A 9 -15.91 13.95 18.66
CA PRO A 9 -14.88 13.21 17.93
C PRO A 9 -14.11 14.14 17.03
N THR A 10 -12.80 14.06 17.12
CA THR A 10 -11.96 14.82 16.21
C THR A 10 -11.87 14.05 14.90
N PRO A 11 -12.20 14.68 13.76
CA PRO A 11 -12.01 14.00 12.50
C PRO A 11 -10.54 13.68 12.28
N PRO A 12 -10.23 12.62 11.51
CA PRO A 12 -8.85 12.33 11.20
C PRO A 12 -8.17 13.53 10.59
N GLN A 13 -7.01 13.86 11.13
CA GLN A 13 -6.26 15.00 10.65
C GLN A 13 -5.52 14.63 9.38
N PRO A 14 -5.55 15.48 8.35
CA PRO A 14 -4.68 15.26 7.20
C PRO A 14 -3.22 15.39 7.61
N THR A 15 -2.35 14.81 6.82
CA THR A 15 -0.92 14.97 7.05
C THR A 15 -0.54 16.44 6.85
N GLN A 16 0.54 16.85 7.51
CA GLN A 16 0.99 18.24 7.44
C GLN A 16 1.40 18.65 6.02
N ALA A 17 1.77 17.69 5.20
CA ALA A 17 2.20 17.98 3.83
C ALA A 17 1.04 18.15 2.85
N GLY A 18 -0.21 18.12 3.33
CA GLY A 18 -1.37 18.41 2.51
C GLY A 18 -2.10 17.20 1.96
N LEU A 19 -1.48 16.03 1.94
CA LEU A 19 -2.16 14.81 1.53
C LEU A 19 -2.83 14.16 2.72
N SER A 20 -4.06 13.70 2.54
CA SER A 20 -4.70 12.87 3.56
C SER A 20 -3.99 11.52 3.63
N ASP A 21 -4.17 10.82 4.75
CA ASP A 21 -3.62 9.48 4.89
C ASP A 21 -4.16 8.54 3.82
N ASN A 22 -5.45 8.66 3.48
CA ASN A 22 -6.05 7.83 2.44
C ASN A 22 -5.40 8.09 1.08
N ALA A 23 -5.20 9.35 0.73
CA ALA A 23 -4.57 9.71 -0.52
C ALA A 23 -3.11 9.24 -0.56
N ALA A 24 -2.37 9.44 0.52
CA ALA A 24 -0.98 8.97 0.60
C ALA A 24 -0.90 7.46 0.51
N GLY A 25 -1.79 6.74 1.21
CA GLY A 25 -1.83 5.28 1.13
C GLY A 25 -2.11 4.78 -0.27
N ALA A 26 -2.99 5.44 -1.00
CA ALA A 26 -3.28 5.09 -2.40
C ALA A 26 -2.11 5.41 -3.31
N ILE A 27 -1.50 6.58 -3.15
CA ILE A 27 -0.35 7.00 -3.95
C ILE A 27 0.84 6.05 -3.76
N ALA A 28 0.97 5.45 -2.57
CA ALA A 28 2.01 4.48 -2.30
C ALA A 28 1.95 3.27 -3.23
N TYR A 29 0.80 2.99 -3.82
CA TYR A 29 0.65 1.87 -4.76
C TYR A 29 0.95 2.23 -6.21
N ILE A 30 1.13 3.50 -6.54
CA ILE A 30 1.39 3.88 -7.92
C ILE A 30 2.71 3.30 -8.40
N THR A 31 3.77 3.47 -7.62
CA THR A 31 5.05 2.80 -7.84
C THR A 31 5.71 2.56 -6.49
N ILE A 32 6.87 1.91 -6.49
CA ILE A 32 7.68 1.73 -5.27
C ILE A 32 8.25 3.06 -4.78
N ILE A 33 8.51 4.01 -5.67
CA ILE A 33 9.18 5.25 -5.31
C ILE A 33 8.38 6.07 -4.30
N PRO A 34 7.09 6.38 -4.52
CA PRO A 34 6.31 7.06 -3.48
C PRO A 34 6.24 6.29 -2.18
N ALA A 35 6.16 4.94 -2.24
CA ALA A 35 6.13 4.12 -1.04
C ALA A 35 7.38 4.32 -0.19
N ILE A 36 8.55 4.33 -0.80
CA ILE A 36 9.81 4.55 -0.11
C ILE A 36 9.85 5.96 0.48
N VAL A 37 9.44 6.95 -0.30
CA VAL A 37 9.41 8.34 0.16
C VAL A 37 8.54 8.48 1.39
N PHE A 38 7.34 7.88 1.39
CA PHE A 38 6.44 7.97 2.53
C PHE A 38 6.97 7.26 3.77
N LEU A 39 7.84 6.26 3.62
CA LEU A 39 8.42 5.58 4.76
C LEU A 39 9.52 6.41 5.45
N VAL A 40 10.14 7.32 4.74
CA VAL A 40 11.26 8.12 5.28
C VAL A 40 10.91 9.57 5.52
N MET A 41 9.85 10.08 4.92
CA MET A 41 9.54 11.51 4.97
C MET A 41 8.43 11.83 5.97
N PRO A 42 8.69 12.70 6.96
CA PRO A 42 7.61 13.21 7.80
C PRO A 42 6.66 14.07 6.96
N PRO A 43 5.37 14.13 7.30
CA PRO A 43 4.71 13.43 8.41
C PRO A 43 4.21 12.03 8.04
N TYR A 44 4.41 11.59 6.80
CA TYR A 44 3.83 10.34 6.30
C TYR A 44 4.38 9.13 7.04
N ASN A 45 5.65 9.17 7.44
CA ASN A 45 6.27 8.05 8.14
C ASN A 45 5.79 7.86 9.57
N THR A 46 4.96 8.76 10.09
CA THR A 46 4.35 8.62 11.41
C THR A 46 2.95 8.01 11.37
N SER A 47 2.34 7.94 10.20
CA SER A 47 1.02 7.35 10.05
C SER A 47 1.13 5.83 9.88
N SER A 48 0.51 5.07 10.78
CA SER A 48 0.51 3.62 10.66
C SER A 48 -0.19 3.15 9.39
N PHE A 49 -1.23 3.85 8.98
CA PHE A 49 -1.95 3.55 7.74
C PHE A 49 -1.06 3.71 6.52
N VAL A 50 -0.37 4.85 6.42
CA VAL A 50 0.53 5.11 5.28
C VAL A 50 1.71 4.14 5.29
N ARG A 51 2.29 3.85 6.46
CA ARG A 51 3.37 2.88 6.57
C ARG A 51 2.93 1.49 6.12
N PHE A 52 1.73 1.06 6.53
CA PHE A 52 1.20 -0.24 6.13
C PHE A 52 1.08 -0.35 4.61
N HIS A 53 0.43 0.62 3.97
CA HIS A 53 0.23 0.59 2.52
C HIS A 53 1.54 0.75 1.77
N SER A 54 2.48 1.53 2.29
CA SER A 54 3.81 1.66 1.68
C SER A 54 4.57 0.34 1.71
N TRP A 55 4.58 -0.35 2.84
CA TRP A 55 5.22 -1.66 2.92
C TRP A 55 4.51 -2.70 2.06
N GLN A 56 3.18 -2.69 2.04
CA GLN A 56 2.44 -3.62 1.20
C GLN A 56 2.72 -3.38 -0.29
N SER A 57 2.82 -2.13 -0.70
CA SER A 57 3.19 -1.77 -2.07
C SER A 57 4.58 -2.30 -2.43
N ILE A 58 5.55 -2.11 -1.55
CA ILE A 58 6.92 -2.59 -1.78
C ILE A 58 6.93 -4.11 -1.90
N PHE A 59 6.29 -4.83 -0.98
CA PHE A 59 6.25 -6.28 -1.03
C PHE A 59 5.48 -6.80 -2.23
N LEU A 60 4.41 -6.12 -2.62
CA LEU A 60 3.66 -6.48 -3.83
C LEU A 60 4.53 -6.32 -5.07
N GLY A 61 5.27 -5.23 -5.18
CA GLY A 61 6.18 -4.98 -6.29
C GLY A 61 7.31 -5.99 -6.35
N ILE A 62 7.91 -6.31 -5.21
CA ILE A 62 8.96 -7.33 -5.12
C ILE A 62 8.42 -8.68 -5.54
N SER A 63 7.22 -9.04 -5.06
CA SER A 63 6.59 -10.32 -5.42
C SER A 63 6.32 -10.42 -6.90
N ALA A 64 5.79 -9.37 -7.50
CA ALA A 64 5.53 -9.33 -8.94
C ALA A 64 6.81 -9.50 -9.72
N PHE A 65 7.86 -8.75 -9.35
CA PHE A 65 9.16 -8.84 -10.01
C PHE A 65 9.77 -10.23 -9.88
N ALA A 66 9.71 -10.84 -8.70
CA ALA A 66 10.26 -12.16 -8.47
C ALA A 66 9.53 -13.23 -9.30
N ILE A 67 8.20 -13.15 -9.37
CA ILE A 67 7.41 -14.07 -10.17
C ILE A 67 7.74 -13.90 -11.65
N ASP A 68 7.81 -12.68 -12.14
CA ASP A 68 8.14 -12.41 -13.54
C ASP A 68 9.52 -12.95 -13.89
N LEU A 69 10.48 -12.76 -12.99
CA LEU A 69 11.85 -13.25 -13.22
C LEU A 69 11.87 -14.78 -13.33
N VAL A 70 11.15 -15.47 -12.45
CA VAL A 70 11.07 -16.94 -12.51
C VAL A 70 10.40 -17.40 -13.80
N LEU A 71 9.29 -16.75 -14.18
CA LEU A 71 8.57 -17.12 -15.39
C LEU A 71 9.38 -16.85 -16.64
N THR A 72 10.21 -15.83 -16.64
CA THR A 72 11.06 -15.48 -17.79
C THR A 72 12.04 -16.59 -18.11
N VAL A 73 12.56 -17.30 -17.12
CA VAL A 73 13.53 -18.39 -17.37
C VAL A 73 12.88 -19.73 -17.71
N ILE A 74 11.55 -19.84 -17.67
CA ILE A 74 10.83 -21.04 -18.08
C ILE A 74 10.34 -20.82 -19.52
N PRO A 75 10.92 -21.46 -20.52
CA PRO A 75 10.53 -21.21 -21.88
C PRO A 75 9.12 -21.72 -22.17
N VAL A 76 8.41 -21.05 -23.08
CA VAL A 76 7.07 -21.34 -23.56
C VAL A 76 6.03 -21.19 -22.46
N ILE A 77 5.99 -22.08 -21.46
CA ILE A 77 4.97 -22.05 -20.41
C ILE A 77 5.10 -20.75 -19.59
N GLY A 78 6.32 -20.40 -19.19
CA GLY A 78 6.55 -19.16 -18.45
C GLY A 78 6.11 -17.94 -19.25
N TRP A 79 6.46 -17.90 -20.52
CA TRP A 79 6.12 -16.76 -21.38
C TRP A 79 4.61 -16.65 -21.62
N ILE A 80 3.90 -17.77 -21.66
CA ILE A 80 2.44 -17.75 -21.77
C ILE A 80 1.82 -17.25 -20.47
N LEU A 81 2.41 -17.60 -19.32
CA LEU A 81 1.87 -17.21 -18.02
C LEU A 81 2.12 -15.76 -17.65
N ILE A 82 3.20 -15.13 -18.18
CA ILE A 82 3.53 -13.74 -17.84
C ILE A 82 2.35 -12.78 -18.04
N PRO A 83 1.70 -12.74 -19.22
CA PRO A 83 0.57 -11.82 -19.39
C PRO A 83 -0.62 -12.17 -18.49
N ILE A 84 -0.83 -13.44 -18.19
CA ILE A 84 -1.91 -13.86 -17.29
C ILE A 84 -1.63 -13.37 -15.87
N VAL A 85 -0.41 -13.56 -15.40
CA VAL A 85 0.01 -13.08 -14.08
C VAL A 85 -0.04 -11.55 -14.02
N ALA A 86 0.35 -10.87 -15.10
CA ALA A 86 0.24 -9.43 -15.18
C ALA A 86 -1.18 -8.92 -14.99
N VAL A 87 -2.16 -9.60 -15.60
CA VAL A 87 -3.56 -9.23 -15.43
C VAL A 87 -4.01 -9.47 -13.98
N VAL A 88 -3.60 -10.57 -13.37
CA VAL A 88 -3.94 -10.85 -11.96
C VAL A 88 -3.35 -9.76 -11.06
N PHE A 89 -2.08 -9.41 -11.24
CA PHE A 89 -1.46 -8.35 -10.44
C PHE A 89 -2.12 -6.99 -10.70
N LEU A 90 -2.52 -6.70 -11.92
CA LEU A 90 -3.24 -5.47 -12.23
C LEU A 90 -4.55 -5.38 -11.45
N ILE A 91 -5.32 -6.47 -11.42
CA ILE A 91 -6.58 -6.52 -10.67
C ILE A 91 -6.31 -6.32 -9.18
N VAL A 92 -5.33 -7.03 -8.63
CA VAL A 92 -4.95 -6.88 -7.22
C VAL A 92 -4.51 -5.45 -6.94
N TRP A 93 -3.70 -4.86 -7.81
CA TRP A 93 -3.22 -3.49 -7.67
C TRP A 93 -4.37 -2.49 -7.63
N ILE A 94 -5.33 -2.63 -8.53
CA ILE A 94 -6.51 -1.75 -8.55
C ILE A 94 -7.30 -1.90 -7.25
N ILE A 95 -7.49 -3.13 -6.78
CA ILE A 95 -8.24 -3.38 -5.56
C ILE A 95 -7.56 -2.73 -4.35
N VAL A 96 -6.26 -2.93 -4.16
CA VAL A 96 -5.57 -2.35 -3.00
C VAL A 96 -5.53 -0.83 -3.06
N LEU A 97 -5.38 -0.27 -4.26
CA LEU A 97 -5.37 1.17 -4.45
C LEU A 97 -6.73 1.78 -4.08
N LEU A 98 -7.82 1.19 -4.57
CA LEU A 98 -9.16 1.68 -4.27
C LEU A 98 -9.52 1.51 -2.80
N ARG A 99 -9.09 0.40 -2.18
CA ARG A 99 -9.30 0.18 -0.75
C ARG A 99 -8.54 1.19 0.09
N ALA A 100 -7.31 1.51 -0.30
CA ALA A 100 -6.54 2.53 0.38
C ALA A 100 -7.20 3.90 0.29
N LEU A 101 -7.76 4.25 -0.87
CA LEU A 101 -8.52 5.50 -1.02
C LEU A 101 -9.71 5.58 -0.08
N LYS A 102 -10.31 4.43 0.24
CA LYS A 102 -11.43 4.37 1.18
C LYS A 102 -11.00 4.34 2.63
N GLY A 103 -9.71 4.36 2.92
CA GLY A 103 -9.20 4.31 4.27
C GLY A 103 -9.14 2.91 4.86
N GLU A 104 -9.21 1.88 4.06
CA GLU A 104 -9.20 0.49 4.52
C GLU A 104 -7.80 -0.07 4.49
N ARG A 105 -7.49 -0.91 5.48
CA ARG A 105 -6.25 -1.68 5.53
C ARG A 105 -6.51 -3.07 4.96
N PHE A 106 -6.74 -3.13 3.67
CA PHE A 106 -7.00 -4.40 2.99
C PHE A 106 -5.69 -5.18 2.89
N LYS A 107 -5.60 -6.25 3.66
CA LYS A 107 -4.39 -7.08 3.72
C LYS A 107 -4.44 -8.14 2.65
N LEU A 108 -3.41 -8.13 1.80
CA LEU A 108 -3.23 -9.22 0.85
C LEU A 108 -2.76 -10.48 1.59
N PRO A 109 -3.06 -11.68 1.09
CA PRO A 109 -2.58 -12.91 1.72
C PRO A 109 -1.05 -12.89 1.83
N ILE A 110 -0.53 -13.26 3.00
CA ILE A 110 0.90 -13.28 3.31
C ILE A 110 1.53 -11.90 3.28
N ILE A 111 1.43 -11.20 2.14
CA ILE A 111 2.02 -9.86 1.94
C ILE A 111 1.48 -8.86 2.95
N GLY A 112 0.17 -8.88 3.21
CA GLY A 112 -0.43 -7.97 4.17
C GLY A 112 0.06 -8.17 5.58
N ASN A 113 0.29 -9.40 5.99
CA ASN A 113 0.83 -9.69 7.32
C ASN A 113 2.27 -9.22 7.44
N LEU A 114 3.09 -9.42 6.40
CA LEU A 114 4.45 -8.92 6.37
C LEU A 114 4.48 -7.38 6.43
N ALA A 115 3.59 -6.74 5.68
CA ALA A 115 3.49 -5.28 5.68
C ALA A 115 3.08 -4.75 7.07
N SER A 116 2.13 -5.41 7.72
CA SER A 116 1.73 -5.06 9.08
C SER A 116 2.90 -5.13 10.05
N LYS A 117 3.65 -6.21 9.99
CA LYS A 117 4.82 -6.38 10.87
C LYS A 117 5.85 -5.28 10.65
N GLN A 118 6.17 -5.00 9.40
CA GLN A 118 7.16 -3.98 9.07
C GLN A 118 6.67 -2.58 9.43
N ALA A 119 5.37 -2.36 9.37
CA ALA A 119 4.79 -1.06 9.76
C ALA A 119 4.67 -0.90 11.28
N GLY A 120 5.00 -1.92 12.06
CA GLY A 120 4.91 -1.87 13.51
C GLY A 120 3.50 -2.13 14.04
N LEU A 121 2.70 -2.87 13.32
CA LEU A 121 1.32 -3.16 13.69
C LEU A 121 1.14 -4.57 14.22
#